data_ade3fd6ee3ab5a69dc94184acf96a6d5
#
_entry.id   ade3fd6ee3ab5a69dc94184acf96a6d5
#
_cell.length_a   1.000
_cell.length_b   1.000
_cell.length_c   1.000
_cell.angle_alpha   90.00
_cell.angle_beta   90.00
_cell.angle_gamma   90.00
#
_symmetry.space_group_name_H-M   'P 1'
#
loop_
_entity.id
_entity.type
_entity.pdbx_description
1 polymer ?
#
loop_
_entity_poly.entity_id
_entity_poly.type
_entity_poly.pdbx_seq_one_letter_code
_entity_poly.pdbx_strand_id
1 'polypeptide(L)'
;MTGEGDSTMPVDSFKYLPGSIAAYYRNMPVQKLEPVPFTPLAKPLSESRFALVTTAGVTAGDQPPFDQEGERRNPMWGDPTYRHISRDVRQDEIGAWHMHINNRDILEDVDVVLPIHRLLELEAVGAIGSLAPTSYSFMGYQMDNREWREKYAPEVAGLMKDEAVDAVLLTPA
;
A
#
# COMPACT_ATOMS: atom_id res chain seq x y z
N MET A 1 39.50 17.88 -9.13
CA MET A 1 39.41 16.98 -7.99
C MET A 1 37.91 16.88 -7.64
N THR A 2 37.26 15.92 -8.28
CA THR A 2 35.84 15.61 -8.02
C THR A 2 35.83 14.56 -6.93
N GLY A 3 35.42 14.97 -5.73
CA GLY A 3 35.24 14.06 -4.60
C GLY A 3 34.05 13.12 -4.89
N GLU A 4 34.34 11.88 -5.21
CA GLU A 4 33.37 10.80 -5.10
C GLU A 4 33.00 10.67 -3.62
N GLY A 5 31.82 11.17 -3.27
CA GLY A 5 31.23 10.94 -1.97
C GLY A 5 30.94 9.46 -1.84
N ASP A 6 31.71 8.78 -1.00
CA ASP A 6 31.47 7.41 -0.54
C ASP A 6 30.09 7.38 0.12
N SER A 7 29.05 7.02 -0.67
CA SER A 7 27.71 6.78 -0.14
C SER A 7 27.65 5.36 0.46
N THR A 8 28.39 5.17 1.55
CA THR A 8 28.21 3.98 2.36
C THR A 8 26.82 4.02 2.95
N MET A 9 25.93 3.15 2.47
CA MET A 9 24.63 2.98 3.11
C MET A 9 24.86 2.65 4.58
N PRO A 10 24.25 3.37 5.52
CA PRO A 10 24.51 3.18 6.95
C PRO A 10 24.12 1.78 7.46
N VAL A 11 23.32 1.05 6.69
CA VAL A 11 22.87 -0.31 7.01
C VAL A 11 22.89 -1.18 5.75
N ASP A 12 23.66 -2.27 5.77
CA ASP A 12 23.57 -3.35 4.77
C ASP A 12 22.50 -4.36 5.22
N SER A 13 21.28 -4.18 4.75
CA SER A 13 20.15 -5.08 5.06
C SER A 13 20.33 -6.47 4.45
N PHE A 14 21.13 -6.61 3.40
CA PHE A 14 21.34 -7.91 2.73
C PHE A 14 22.06 -8.93 3.60
N LYS A 15 22.82 -8.48 4.59
CA LYS A 15 23.50 -9.38 5.54
C LYS A 15 22.54 -10.23 6.40
N TYR A 16 21.29 -9.82 6.52
CA TYR A 16 20.26 -10.54 7.28
C TYR A 16 19.43 -11.50 6.42
N LEU A 17 19.62 -11.49 5.09
CA LEU A 17 18.90 -12.34 4.16
C LEU A 17 19.67 -13.65 3.90
N PRO A 18 18.95 -14.77 3.62
CA PRO A 18 19.59 -15.96 3.04
C PRO A 18 20.39 -15.58 1.79
N GLY A 19 21.56 -16.20 1.60
CA GLY A 19 22.50 -15.82 0.53
C GLY A 19 21.90 -15.82 -0.88
N SER A 20 21.01 -16.76 -1.19
CA SER A 20 20.29 -16.82 -2.45
C SER A 20 19.34 -15.62 -2.66
N ILE A 21 18.64 -15.21 -1.61
CA ILE A 21 17.74 -14.06 -1.64
C ILE A 21 18.54 -12.76 -1.77
N ALA A 22 19.62 -12.63 -0.99
CA ALA A 22 20.51 -11.47 -1.10
C ALA A 22 21.12 -11.34 -2.51
N ALA A 23 21.55 -12.46 -3.12
CA ALA A 23 22.05 -12.49 -4.49
C ALA A 23 20.97 -12.09 -5.51
N TYR A 24 19.75 -12.58 -5.35
CA TYR A 24 18.62 -12.21 -6.21
C TYR A 24 18.41 -10.69 -6.19
N TYR A 25 18.25 -10.08 -5.03
CA TYR A 25 18.02 -8.63 -4.93
C TYR A 25 19.19 -7.77 -5.40
N ARG A 26 20.45 -8.20 -5.14
CA ARG A 26 21.63 -7.47 -5.64
C ARG A 26 21.73 -7.46 -7.16
N ASN A 27 21.22 -8.49 -7.82
CA ASN A 27 21.25 -8.60 -9.29
C ASN A 27 19.94 -8.16 -9.94
N MET A 28 18.93 -7.78 -9.16
CA MET A 28 17.66 -7.30 -9.67
C MET A 28 17.87 -5.95 -10.39
N PRO A 29 17.40 -5.80 -11.64
CA PRO A 29 17.51 -4.53 -12.33
C PRO A 29 16.71 -3.45 -11.60
N VAL A 30 17.38 -2.37 -11.21
CA VAL A 30 16.73 -1.20 -10.62
C VAL A 30 16.08 -0.39 -11.73
N GLN A 31 14.76 -0.32 -11.74
CA GLN A 31 14.05 0.55 -12.65
C GLN A 31 14.21 2.01 -12.20
N LYS A 32 14.93 2.80 -12.97
CA LYS A 32 14.99 4.25 -12.76
C LYS A 32 13.73 4.89 -13.35
N LEU A 33 12.96 5.55 -12.50
CA LEU A 33 11.84 6.38 -12.93
C LEU A 33 12.36 7.79 -13.17
N GLU A 34 12.47 8.21 -14.42
CA GLU A 34 12.85 9.58 -14.78
C GLU A 34 11.87 10.13 -15.84
N PRO A 35 11.20 11.25 -15.58
CA PRO A 35 11.22 11.98 -14.31
C PRO A 35 10.48 11.25 -13.20
N VAL A 36 10.91 11.45 -11.94
CA VAL A 36 10.15 10.96 -10.78
C VAL A 36 8.82 11.71 -10.73
N PRO A 37 7.66 11.04 -10.81
CA PRO A 37 6.38 11.70 -10.72
C PRO A 37 6.22 12.32 -9.33
N PHE A 38 6.07 13.62 -9.28
CA PHE A 38 5.88 14.38 -8.04
C PHE A 38 4.82 15.44 -8.23
N THR A 39 3.77 15.41 -7.42
CA THR A 39 2.73 16.43 -7.39
C THR A 39 2.77 17.10 -6.01
N PRO A 40 3.10 18.40 -5.93
CA PRO A 40 3.05 19.12 -4.67
C PRO A 40 1.65 19.13 -4.09
N LEU A 41 1.55 19.01 -2.76
CA LEU A 41 0.28 19.21 -2.07
C LEU A 41 -0.17 20.67 -2.23
N ALA A 42 -1.38 20.88 -2.73
CA ALA A 42 -1.89 22.20 -3.06
C ALA A 42 -2.47 22.96 -1.85
N LYS A 43 -2.77 22.23 -0.76
CA LYS A 43 -3.40 22.75 0.47
C LYS A 43 -2.55 22.38 1.69
N PRO A 44 -2.69 23.12 2.81
CA PRO A 44 -2.18 22.66 4.11
C PRO A 44 -2.76 21.30 4.49
N LEU A 45 -2.05 20.51 5.30
CA LEU A 45 -2.53 19.22 5.77
C LEU A 45 -3.90 19.33 6.49
N SER A 46 -4.07 20.39 7.28
CA SER A 46 -5.33 20.67 8.01
C SER A 46 -6.55 20.98 7.12
N GLU A 47 -6.33 21.18 5.83
CA GLU A 47 -7.38 21.43 4.84
C GLU A 47 -7.49 20.31 3.80
N SER A 48 -6.55 19.35 3.84
CA SER A 48 -6.43 18.28 2.85
C SER A 48 -7.23 17.07 3.24
N ARG A 49 -7.92 16.48 2.25
CA ARG A 49 -8.58 15.18 2.39
C ARG A 49 -7.63 14.06 2.02
N PHE A 50 -7.48 13.12 2.92
CA PHE A 50 -6.61 11.96 2.76
C PHE A 50 -7.40 10.71 2.40
N ALA A 51 -6.82 9.85 1.58
CA ALA A 51 -7.23 8.46 1.43
C ALA A 51 -6.06 7.53 1.79
N LEU A 52 -6.36 6.28 2.10
CA LEU A 52 -5.39 5.24 2.37
C LEU A 52 -5.40 4.20 1.26
N VAL A 53 -4.22 3.69 0.92
CA VAL A 53 -4.07 2.51 0.08
C VAL A 53 -3.08 1.57 0.74
N THR A 54 -3.50 0.35 0.98
CA THR A 54 -2.63 -0.72 1.47
C THR A 54 -2.43 -1.80 0.43
N THR A 55 -1.33 -2.54 0.52
CA THR A 55 -1.10 -3.75 -0.26
C THR A 55 -1.16 -5.02 0.59
N ALA A 56 -1.70 -4.92 1.81
CA ALA A 56 -1.76 -6.03 2.77
C ALA A 56 -2.86 -7.06 2.50
N GLY A 57 -3.63 -6.94 1.42
CA GLY A 57 -4.68 -7.90 1.08
C GLY A 57 -5.83 -7.92 2.09
N VAL A 58 -6.26 -6.75 2.56
CA VAL A 58 -7.34 -6.58 3.56
C VAL A 58 -8.70 -6.55 2.86
N THR A 59 -9.70 -7.17 3.47
CA THR A 59 -11.13 -7.06 3.10
C THR A 59 -11.94 -6.54 4.27
N ALA A 60 -13.15 -6.07 4.01
CA ALA A 60 -14.10 -5.66 5.05
C ALA A 60 -15.48 -6.27 4.79
N GLY A 61 -16.15 -6.68 5.88
CA GLY A 61 -17.48 -7.27 5.82
C GLY A 61 -17.54 -8.55 4.98
N ASP A 62 -18.54 -8.62 4.10
CA ASP A 62 -18.84 -9.77 3.23
C ASP A 62 -18.15 -9.69 1.85
N GLN A 63 -17.18 -8.80 1.68
CA GLN A 63 -16.45 -8.71 0.41
C GLN A 63 -15.72 -10.04 0.11
N PRO A 64 -15.64 -10.42 -1.19
CA PRO A 64 -14.94 -11.63 -1.57
C PRO A 64 -13.47 -11.56 -1.18
N PRO A 65 -12.87 -12.66 -0.68
CA PRO A 65 -11.44 -12.72 -0.39
C PRO A 65 -10.60 -12.45 -1.65
N PHE A 66 -9.32 -12.11 -1.46
CA PHE A 66 -8.36 -12.17 -2.54
C PHE A 66 -8.10 -13.62 -2.95
N ASP A 67 -7.84 -13.86 -4.24
CA ASP A 67 -7.73 -15.21 -4.80
C ASP A 67 -6.38 -15.88 -4.44
N GLN A 68 -6.29 -16.37 -3.21
CA GLN A 68 -5.14 -17.15 -2.76
C GLN A 68 -4.97 -18.47 -3.52
N GLU A 69 -6.06 -19.06 -4.05
CA GLU A 69 -5.99 -20.32 -4.80
C GLU A 69 -5.32 -20.11 -6.16
N GLY A 70 -5.63 -19.00 -6.85
CA GLY A 70 -4.93 -18.59 -8.07
C GLY A 70 -3.44 -18.43 -7.84
N GLU A 71 -3.05 -17.76 -6.74
CA GLU A 71 -1.66 -17.57 -6.35
C GLU A 71 -0.96 -18.91 -6.03
N ARG A 72 -1.61 -19.83 -5.32
CA ARG A 72 -1.06 -21.19 -5.07
C ARG A 72 -0.83 -22.00 -6.36
N ARG A 73 -1.72 -21.85 -7.34
CA ARG A 73 -1.58 -22.53 -8.64
C ARG A 73 -0.51 -21.93 -9.51
N ASN A 74 -0.33 -20.62 -9.42
CA ASN A 74 0.67 -19.88 -10.18
C ASN A 74 1.43 -18.92 -9.25
N PRO A 75 2.57 -19.34 -8.68
CA PRO A 75 3.36 -18.51 -7.78
C PRO A 75 3.94 -17.22 -8.41
N MET A 76 3.75 -17.00 -9.70
CA MET A 76 4.12 -15.76 -10.39
C MET A 76 2.94 -14.81 -10.59
N TRP A 77 1.76 -15.17 -10.09
CA TRP A 77 0.53 -14.38 -10.20
C TRP A 77 0.03 -13.97 -8.82
N GLY A 78 -0.48 -12.76 -8.71
CA GLY A 78 -1.22 -12.26 -7.57
C GLY A 78 -2.56 -11.67 -8.03
N ASP A 79 -3.58 -11.68 -7.17
CA ASP A 79 -4.88 -11.08 -7.48
C ASP A 79 -4.73 -9.57 -7.71
N PRO A 80 -4.94 -9.05 -8.93
CA PRO A 80 -4.71 -7.63 -9.23
C PRO A 80 -5.88 -6.73 -8.81
N THR A 81 -6.99 -7.31 -8.36
CA THR A 81 -8.20 -6.56 -7.99
C THR A 81 -8.02 -5.83 -6.65
N TYR A 82 -8.96 -4.95 -6.32
CA TYR A 82 -8.93 -4.21 -5.07
C TYR A 82 -10.21 -4.38 -4.26
N ARG A 83 -10.15 -3.98 -2.99
CA ARG A 83 -11.30 -3.93 -2.08
C ARG A 83 -11.48 -2.52 -1.55
N HIS A 84 -12.73 -2.15 -1.32
CA HIS A 84 -13.12 -0.89 -0.68
C HIS A 84 -13.17 -1.09 0.83
N ILE A 85 -12.52 -0.23 1.58
CA ILE A 85 -12.58 -0.25 3.03
C ILE A 85 -13.19 1.06 3.51
N SER A 86 -14.35 0.99 4.14
CA SER A 86 -15.01 2.17 4.70
C SER A 86 -14.15 2.81 5.79
N ARG A 87 -14.21 4.14 5.91
CA ARG A 87 -13.63 4.86 7.05
C ARG A 87 -14.25 4.45 8.40
N ASP A 88 -15.48 3.92 8.38
CA ASP A 88 -16.23 3.49 9.57
C ASP A 88 -16.10 1.97 9.82
N VAL A 89 -15.16 1.29 9.14
CA VAL A 89 -14.93 -0.14 9.31
C VAL A 89 -14.55 -0.47 10.76
N ARG A 90 -15.11 -1.56 11.27
CA ARG A 90 -14.76 -2.08 12.59
C ARG A 90 -13.73 -3.20 12.47
N GLN A 91 -12.91 -3.38 13.50
CA GLN A 91 -11.89 -4.42 13.53
C GLN A 91 -12.47 -5.84 13.34
N ASP A 92 -13.66 -6.12 13.86
CA ASP A 92 -14.33 -7.42 13.73
C ASP A 92 -14.90 -7.72 12.33
N GLU A 93 -14.87 -6.72 11.42
CA GLU A 93 -15.24 -6.87 10.01
C GLU A 93 -14.03 -7.13 9.11
N ILE A 94 -12.81 -7.06 9.64
CA ILE A 94 -11.57 -7.16 8.86
C ILE A 94 -11.23 -8.62 8.55
N GLY A 95 -11.00 -8.91 7.26
CA GLY A 95 -10.33 -10.10 6.77
C GLY A 95 -8.94 -9.79 6.25
N ALA A 96 -7.99 -10.72 6.37
CA ALA A 96 -6.61 -10.57 5.90
C ALA A 96 -6.18 -11.79 5.08
N TRP A 97 -5.70 -11.55 3.85
CA TRP A 97 -5.55 -12.61 2.83
C TRP A 97 -4.15 -12.69 2.23
N HIS A 98 -3.21 -11.86 2.68
CA HIS A 98 -1.84 -11.85 2.14
C HIS A 98 -1.08 -13.11 2.59
N MET A 99 -0.59 -13.93 1.64
CA MET A 99 0.07 -15.21 1.97
C MET A 99 1.52 -15.06 2.43
N HIS A 100 2.14 -13.90 2.26
CA HIS A 100 3.57 -13.69 2.52
C HIS A 100 3.86 -12.84 3.76
N ILE A 101 2.83 -12.43 4.50
CA ILE A 101 2.96 -11.68 5.76
C ILE A 101 2.19 -12.36 6.90
N ASN A 102 2.45 -11.92 8.12
CA ASN A 102 1.72 -12.42 9.29
C ASN A 102 0.37 -11.73 9.42
N ASN A 103 -0.69 -12.38 8.95
CA ASN A 103 -2.05 -11.86 9.00
C ASN A 103 -2.60 -11.72 10.43
N ARG A 104 -2.02 -12.38 11.43
CA ARG A 104 -2.50 -12.34 12.81
C ARG A 104 -2.52 -10.91 13.35
N ASP A 105 -1.45 -10.17 13.12
CA ASP A 105 -1.31 -8.80 13.65
C ASP A 105 -2.35 -7.86 13.01
N ILE A 106 -2.69 -8.08 11.72
CA ILE A 106 -3.76 -7.34 11.01
C ILE A 106 -5.15 -7.65 11.61
N LEU A 107 -5.40 -8.93 11.94
CA LEU A 107 -6.66 -9.37 12.55
C LEU A 107 -6.81 -8.91 14.00
N GLU A 108 -5.71 -8.58 14.69
CA GLU A 108 -5.72 -7.96 16.01
C GLU A 108 -5.90 -6.43 15.91
N ASP A 109 -5.22 -5.77 14.95
CA ASP A 109 -5.25 -4.32 14.75
C ASP A 109 -4.99 -3.98 13.27
N VAL A 110 -6.01 -3.57 12.54
CA VAL A 110 -5.90 -3.19 11.12
C VAL A 110 -5.01 -1.97 10.91
N ASP A 111 -4.86 -1.11 11.90
CA ASP A 111 -4.06 0.11 11.81
C ASP A 111 -2.57 -0.17 11.57
N VAL A 112 -2.09 -1.39 11.81
CA VAL A 112 -0.69 -1.77 11.50
C VAL A 112 -0.38 -1.77 10.00
N VAL A 113 -1.41 -1.93 9.13
CA VAL A 113 -1.28 -1.93 7.67
C VAL A 113 -2.21 -0.93 6.97
N LEU A 114 -3.26 -0.47 7.64
CA LEU A 114 -4.23 0.48 7.09
C LEU A 114 -4.71 1.41 8.21
N PRO A 115 -3.98 2.49 8.56
CA PRO A 115 -4.15 3.27 9.77
C PRO A 115 -5.38 4.19 9.74
N ILE A 116 -6.56 3.63 9.56
CA ILE A 116 -7.84 4.35 9.46
C ILE A 116 -8.13 5.09 10.76
N HIS A 117 -8.06 4.39 11.90
CA HIS A 117 -8.41 4.98 13.19
C HIS A 117 -7.40 6.07 13.58
N ARG A 118 -6.12 5.90 13.22
CA ARG A 118 -5.09 6.93 13.45
C ARG A 118 -5.36 8.19 12.63
N LEU A 119 -5.81 8.06 11.36
CA LEU A 119 -6.18 9.22 10.56
C LEU A 119 -7.48 9.89 11.07
N LEU A 120 -8.43 9.11 11.57
CA LEU A 120 -9.63 9.69 12.21
C LEU A 120 -9.28 10.47 13.48
N GLU A 121 -8.31 10.03 14.28
CA GLU A 121 -7.78 10.79 15.41
C GLU A 121 -7.12 12.10 14.97
N LEU A 122 -6.33 12.06 13.88
CA LEU A 122 -5.72 13.27 13.32
C LEU A 122 -6.75 14.25 12.75
N GLU A 123 -7.82 13.75 12.14
CA GLU A 123 -8.97 14.55 11.71
C GLU A 123 -9.66 15.21 12.92
N ALA A 124 -9.93 14.44 13.98
CA ALA A 124 -10.61 14.92 15.16
C ALA A 124 -9.86 16.06 15.89
N VAL A 125 -8.52 16.08 15.79
CA VAL A 125 -7.69 17.16 16.36
C VAL A 125 -7.36 18.27 15.35
N GLY A 126 -7.86 18.19 14.12
CA GLY A 126 -7.63 19.17 13.06
C GLY A 126 -6.21 19.15 12.47
N ALA A 127 -5.45 18.09 12.67
CA ALA A 127 -4.11 17.93 12.08
C ALA A 127 -4.19 17.65 10.56
N ILE A 128 -5.27 16.99 10.11
CA ILE A 128 -5.64 16.84 8.71
C ILE A 128 -7.06 17.38 8.50
N GLY A 129 -7.42 17.69 7.25
CA GLY A 129 -8.75 18.19 6.92
C GLY A 129 -9.83 17.13 7.08
N SER A 130 -9.62 15.96 6.46
CA SER A 130 -10.52 14.79 6.64
C SER A 130 -9.89 13.50 6.10
N LEU A 131 -10.37 12.36 6.57
CA LEU A 131 -10.21 11.08 5.91
C LEU A 131 -11.34 10.90 4.89
N ALA A 132 -11.03 10.44 3.69
CA ALA A 132 -12.01 10.10 2.66
C ALA A 132 -12.96 8.99 3.15
N PRO A 133 -14.19 8.91 2.59
CA PRO A 133 -15.12 7.83 2.94
C PRO A 133 -14.57 6.43 2.67
N THR A 134 -13.73 6.32 1.62
CA THR A 134 -13.21 5.03 1.15
C THR A 134 -11.69 5.00 1.17
N SER A 135 -11.15 3.93 1.72
CA SER A 135 -9.76 3.49 1.56
C SER A 135 -9.73 2.25 0.65
N TYR A 136 -8.56 1.91 0.12
CA TYR A 136 -8.43 0.83 -0.85
C TYR A 136 -7.37 -0.17 -0.42
N SER A 137 -7.69 -1.45 -0.63
CA SER A 137 -6.76 -2.54 -0.36
C SER A 137 -6.50 -3.34 -1.62
N PHE A 138 -5.22 -3.60 -1.89
CA PHE A 138 -4.71 -4.47 -2.94
C PHE A 138 -3.96 -5.66 -2.35
N MET A 139 -3.63 -6.64 -3.18
CA MET A 139 -2.67 -7.68 -2.86
C MET A 139 -1.26 -7.23 -3.29
N GLY A 140 -0.30 -7.18 -2.36
CA GLY A 140 1.05 -6.67 -2.62
C GLY A 140 1.93 -7.58 -3.47
N TYR A 141 1.66 -8.87 -3.48
CA TYR A 141 2.39 -9.83 -4.28
C TYR A 141 1.96 -9.77 -5.75
N GLN A 142 2.67 -8.97 -6.57
CA GLN A 142 2.40 -8.75 -8.00
C GLN A 142 3.69 -8.84 -8.79
N MET A 143 4.05 -10.04 -9.26
CA MET A 143 5.21 -10.22 -10.14
C MET A 143 4.97 -9.65 -11.54
N ASP A 144 3.73 -9.69 -12.03
CA ASP A 144 3.27 -8.97 -13.22
C ASP A 144 2.25 -7.90 -12.80
N ASN A 145 2.67 -6.64 -12.83
CA ASN A 145 1.87 -5.52 -12.38
C ASN A 145 1.13 -4.78 -13.51
N ARG A 146 1.01 -5.38 -14.70
CA ARG A 146 0.38 -4.70 -15.86
C ARG A 146 -1.07 -4.36 -15.62
N GLU A 147 -1.88 -5.29 -15.09
CA GLU A 147 -3.29 -5.02 -14.80
C GLU A 147 -3.46 -3.94 -13.73
N TRP A 148 -2.57 -3.89 -12.74
CA TRP A 148 -2.55 -2.78 -11.78
C TRP A 148 -2.37 -1.44 -12.47
N ARG A 149 -1.36 -1.33 -13.33
CA ARG A 149 -0.97 -0.07 -13.97
C ARG A 149 -1.97 0.38 -15.03
N GLU A 150 -2.54 -0.56 -15.78
CA GLU A 150 -3.34 -0.26 -16.95
C GLU A 150 -4.84 -0.18 -16.63
N LYS A 151 -5.30 -0.82 -15.57
CA LYS A 151 -6.71 -0.92 -15.22
C LYS A 151 -7.01 -0.42 -13.80
N TYR A 152 -6.58 -1.16 -12.78
CA TYR A 152 -7.09 -0.96 -11.43
C TYR A 152 -6.56 0.29 -10.72
N ALA A 153 -5.31 0.67 -10.92
CA ALA A 153 -4.78 1.91 -10.32
C ALA A 153 -5.41 3.16 -10.96
N PRO A 154 -5.59 3.26 -12.29
CA PRO A 154 -6.36 4.36 -12.89
C PRO A 154 -7.82 4.40 -12.42
N GLU A 155 -8.48 3.25 -12.24
CA GLU A 155 -9.84 3.16 -11.73
C GLU A 155 -9.94 3.71 -10.30
N VAL A 156 -9.09 3.23 -9.40
CA VAL A 156 -9.04 3.72 -8.00
C VAL A 156 -8.67 5.21 -7.95
N ALA A 157 -7.75 5.67 -8.79
CA ALA A 157 -7.40 7.10 -8.87
C ALA A 157 -8.60 7.95 -9.32
N GLY A 158 -9.46 7.41 -10.21
CA GLY A 158 -10.72 8.04 -10.61
C GLY A 158 -11.68 8.17 -9.42
N LEU A 159 -11.92 7.08 -8.71
CA LEU A 159 -12.79 7.05 -7.52
C LEU A 159 -12.31 8.04 -6.44
N MET A 160 -11.00 8.10 -6.18
CA MET A 160 -10.43 9.07 -5.25
C MET A 160 -10.63 10.52 -5.70
N LYS A 161 -10.57 10.81 -7.00
CA LYS A 161 -10.87 12.15 -7.53
C LYS A 161 -12.34 12.51 -7.34
N ASP A 162 -13.26 11.56 -7.54
CA ASP A 162 -14.69 11.76 -7.32
C ASP A 162 -15.00 12.04 -5.85
N GLU A 163 -14.22 11.48 -4.93
CA GLU A 163 -14.27 11.77 -3.50
C GLU A 163 -13.50 13.05 -3.09
N ALA A 164 -12.93 13.79 -4.05
CA ALA A 164 -12.12 14.99 -3.83
C ALA A 164 -10.93 14.77 -2.90
N VAL A 165 -10.21 13.67 -3.06
CA VAL A 165 -8.97 13.35 -2.32
C VAL A 165 -7.84 14.25 -2.79
N ASP A 166 -7.16 14.90 -1.85
CA ASP A 166 -6.01 15.77 -2.09
C ASP A 166 -4.68 15.03 -1.94
N ALA A 167 -4.62 14.03 -1.07
CA ALA A 167 -3.42 13.25 -0.78
C ALA A 167 -3.73 11.78 -0.47
N VAL A 168 -2.79 10.91 -0.81
CA VAL A 168 -2.90 9.46 -0.54
C VAL A 168 -1.73 9.02 0.31
N LEU A 169 -2.02 8.32 1.41
CA LEU A 169 -1.01 7.62 2.18
C LEU A 169 -0.96 6.17 1.71
N LEU A 170 0.20 5.75 1.21
CA LEU A 170 0.46 4.37 0.78
C LEU A 170 1.10 3.60 1.92
N THR A 171 0.51 2.46 2.27
CA THR A 171 1.02 1.55 3.31
C THR A 171 1.33 0.20 2.68
N PRO A 172 2.53 0.04 2.09
CA PRO A 172 2.92 -1.21 1.45
C PRO A 172 3.18 -2.30 2.50
N ALA A 173 2.86 -3.57 2.14
CA ALA A 173 3.11 -4.76 2.94
C ALA A 173 3.66 -5.89 2.05
#